data_2a39e86536bb34c629efa45703c93e8e
#
_entry.id   2a39e86536bb34c629efa45703c93e8e
#
_cell.length_a   1.000
_cell.length_b   1.000
_cell.length_c   1.000
_cell.angle_alpha   90.00
_cell.angle_beta   90.00
_cell.angle_gamma   90.00
#
_symmetry.space_group_name_H-M   'P 1'
#
loop_
_entity.id
_entity.type
_entity.pdbx_description
1 polymer ?
#
loop_
_entity_poly.entity_id
_entity_poly.type
_entity_poly.pdbx_seq_one_letter_code
_entity_poly.pdbx_strand_id
1 'polypeptide(L)'
;MSEKSSVQTNKVDRNQIMAIGSQIRLSDSDPQSGLDMYSYNSCTDSDPEIIKKCNGIIFNKENIVIDGLPYIRTFNTSDEKLLPFLDSMEEFRTFLSNEGILLRIFYFKDKWLVSTNKKLNAFRSKWSSTDSYGNILKNSIDYLYSQENSGVHKLLKDQHVFNPYKSFLNTLDKNNIYLLLLNNTYENRIVCSVPECPSVYH
;
A
#
# COMPACT_ATOMS: atom_id res chain seq x y z
N MET A 1 13.67 14.65 -33.76
CA MET A 1 12.69 13.56 -33.68
C MET A 1 13.20 12.62 -32.59
N SER A 2 12.65 12.71 -31.39
CA SER A 2 13.03 11.83 -30.28
C SER A 2 12.04 10.67 -30.25
N GLU A 3 12.55 9.49 -30.53
CA GLU A 3 11.80 8.24 -30.35
C GLU A 3 11.48 8.07 -28.87
N LYS A 4 10.19 8.15 -28.55
CA LYS A 4 9.69 7.68 -27.24
C LYS A 4 9.78 6.15 -27.28
N SER A 5 10.79 5.58 -26.64
CA SER A 5 10.83 4.15 -26.34
C SER A 5 9.64 3.86 -25.43
N SER A 6 8.63 3.20 -25.98
CA SER A 6 7.56 2.62 -25.19
C SER A 6 8.15 1.47 -24.38
N VAL A 7 8.40 1.72 -23.11
CA VAL A 7 8.67 0.64 -22.14
C VAL A 7 7.39 -0.19 -22.10
N GLN A 8 7.40 -1.34 -22.75
CA GLN A 8 6.37 -2.36 -22.55
C GLN A 8 6.49 -2.83 -21.09
N THR A 9 5.69 -2.26 -20.22
CA THR A 9 5.47 -2.82 -18.89
C THR A 9 4.80 -4.17 -19.08
N ASN A 10 5.56 -5.26 -18.94
CA ASN A 10 5.02 -6.61 -18.92
C ASN A 10 3.95 -6.69 -17.83
N LYS A 11 2.70 -6.58 -18.25
CA LYS A 11 1.55 -6.62 -17.36
C LYS A 11 1.50 -8.02 -16.75
N VAL A 12 1.49 -8.11 -15.43
CA VAL A 12 1.39 -9.38 -14.72
C VAL A 12 0.05 -10.04 -15.06
N ASP A 13 0.10 -11.29 -15.52
CA ASP A 13 -1.09 -12.08 -15.81
C ASP A 13 -1.42 -12.98 -14.61
N ARG A 14 -2.70 -13.04 -14.24
CA ARG A 14 -3.21 -13.89 -13.17
C ARG A 14 -2.85 -15.37 -13.37
N ASN A 15 -2.96 -15.87 -14.59
CA ASN A 15 -2.63 -17.26 -14.90
C ASN A 15 -1.13 -17.55 -14.70
N GLN A 16 -0.27 -16.59 -15.02
CA GLN A 16 1.17 -16.70 -14.73
C GLN A 16 1.43 -16.77 -13.23
N ILE A 17 0.72 -15.97 -12.42
CA ILE A 17 0.81 -16.01 -10.95
C ILE A 17 0.39 -17.40 -10.43
N MET A 18 -0.73 -17.92 -10.91
CA MET A 18 -1.23 -19.23 -10.48
C MET A 18 -0.30 -20.37 -10.88
N ALA A 19 0.42 -20.26 -12.01
CA ALA A 19 1.38 -21.24 -12.47
C ALA A 19 2.67 -21.32 -11.62
N ILE A 20 3.00 -20.26 -10.87
CA ILE A 20 4.19 -20.25 -10.00
C ILE A 20 4.04 -21.19 -8.78
N GLY A 21 2.80 -21.55 -8.43
CA GLY A 21 2.54 -22.54 -7.38
C GLY A 21 2.75 -21.99 -5.97
N SER A 22 3.48 -22.72 -5.11
CA SER A 22 3.53 -22.48 -3.66
C SER A 22 4.22 -21.19 -3.21
N GLN A 23 4.99 -20.52 -4.07
CA GLN A 23 5.64 -19.25 -3.70
C GLN A 23 4.65 -18.09 -3.60
N ILE A 24 3.58 -18.10 -4.40
CA ILE A 24 2.53 -17.10 -4.36
C ILE A 24 1.23 -17.76 -3.89
N ARG A 25 0.54 -17.09 -2.99
CA ARG A 25 -0.72 -17.59 -2.46
C ARG A 25 -1.84 -16.56 -2.65
N LEU A 26 -3.06 -17.04 -2.78
CA LEU A 26 -4.25 -16.23 -2.55
C LEU A 26 -4.29 -15.85 -1.06
N SER A 27 -3.98 -14.60 -0.75
CA SER A 27 -3.88 -14.11 0.62
C SER A 27 -5.21 -13.67 1.20
N ASP A 28 -6.13 -13.22 0.33
CA ASP A 28 -7.49 -12.86 0.71
C ASP A 28 -8.41 -12.85 -0.53
N SER A 29 -9.71 -13.07 -0.31
CA SER A 29 -10.73 -13.04 -1.35
C SER A 29 -12.02 -12.43 -0.81
N ASP A 30 -12.68 -11.62 -1.62
CA ASP A 30 -14.01 -11.07 -1.33
C ASP A 30 -14.97 -11.38 -2.48
N PRO A 31 -15.79 -12.44 -2.34
CA PRO A 31 -16.74 -12.83 -3.37
C PRO A 31 -17.78 -11.75 -3.72
N GLN A 32 -18.11 -10.85 -2.79
CA GLN A 32 -19.10 -9.79 -3.04
C GLN A 32 -18.58 -8.73 -4.00
N SER A 33 -17.32 -8.32 -3.84
CA SER A 33 -16.67 -7.39 -4.78
C SER A 33 -16.09 -8.09 -5.99
N GLY A 34 -15.84 -9.41 -5.90
CA GLY A 34 -15.11 -10.20 -6.88
C GLY A 34 -13.62 -9.90 -6.90
N LEU A 35 -13.07 -9.47 -5.77
CA LEU A 35 -11.64 -9.16 -5.62
C LEU A 35 -10.88 -10.33 -5.02
N ASP A 36 -9.74 -10.63 -5.63
CA ASP A 36 -8.75 -11.59 -5.14
C ASP A 36 -7.40 -10.91 -4.94
N MET A 37 -6.77 -11.15 -3.80
CA MET A 37 -5.47 -10.61 -3.46
C MET A 37 -4.43 -11.72 -3.41
N TYR A 38 -3.32 -11.53 -4.10
CA TYR A 38 -2.20 -12.47 -4.12
C TYR A 38 -0.96 -11.85 -3.49
N SER A 39 -0.23 -12.68 -2.75
CA SER A 39 1.03 -12.26 -2.13
C SER A 39 2.02 -13.41 -2.12
N TYR A 40 3.30 -13.09 -2.26
CA TYR A 40 4.35 -14.08 -2.04
C TYR A 40 4.46 -14.46 -0.55
N ASN A 41 4.91 -15.67 -0.29
CA ASN A 41 5.23 -16.15 1.06
C ASN A 41 6.56 -15.59 1.53
N SER A 42 7.57 -15.68 0.68
CA SER A 42 8.90 -15.07 0.84
C SER A 42 9.36 -14.59 -0.53
N CYS A 43 10.23 -13.60 -0.55
CA CYS A 43 10.83 -13.08 -1.77
C CYS A 43 12.27 -12.66 -1.49
N THR A 44 13.15 -12.93 -2.43
CA THR A 44 14.58 -12.61 -2.38
C THR A 44 15.00 -11.88 -3.65
N ASP A 45 16.21 -11.34 -3.66
CA ASP A 45 16.78 -10.66 -4.84
C ASP A 45 16.87 -11.56 -6.07
N SER A 46 17.08 -12.86 -5.87
CA SER A 46 17.22 -13.85 -6.95
C SER A 46 15.90 -14.34 -7.52
N ASP A 47 14.77 -14.00 -6.89
CA ASP A 47 13.46 -14.42 -7.38
C ASP A 47 13.08 -13.66 -8.67
N PRO A 48 12.31 -14.31 -9.56
CA PRO A 48 11.81 -13.66 -10.78
C PRO A 48 10.97 -12.41 -10.49
N GLU A 49 11.01 -11.45 -11.41
CA GLU A 49 10.28 -10.18 -11.29
C GLU A 49 8.77 -10.36 -11.08
N ILE A 50 8.19 -11.41 -11.64
CA ILE A 50 6.78 -11.71 -11.42
C ILE A 50 6.46 -12.00 -9.95
N ILE A 51 7.35 -12.67 -9.22
CA ILE A 51 7.20 -12.92 -7.78
C ILE A 51 7.35 -11.61 -7.01
N LYS A 52 8.37 -10.82 -7.34
CA LYS A 52 8.64 -9.52 -6.70
C LYS A 52 7.46 -8.56 -6.81
N LYS A 53 6.69 -8.64 -7.91
CA LYS A 53 5.47 -7.85 -8.11
C LYS A 53 4.26 -8.37 -7.33
N CYS A 54 4.30 -9.57 -6.77
CA CYS A 54 3.18 -10.17 -6.05
C CYS A 54 3.19 -9.87 -4.55
N ASN A 55 3.28 -8.61 -4.18
CA ASN A 55 3.14 -8.18 -2.79
C ASN A 55 1.80 -7.49 -2.56
N GLY A 56 0.74 -8.27 -2.51
CA GLY A 56 -0.61 -7.76 -2.33
C GLY A 56 -1.23 -7.22 -3.63
N ILE A 57 -0.90 -7.80 -4.78
CA ILE A 57 -1.57 -7.49 -6.04
C ILE A 57 -3.05 -7.90 -5.98
N ILE A 58 -3.93 -7.05 -6.48
CA ILE A 58 -5.38 -7.28 -6.42
C ILE A 58 -5.94 -7.39 -7.83
N PHE A 59 -6.68 -8.47 -8.05
CA PHE A 59 -7.40 -8.73 -9.28
C PHE A 59 -8.91 -8.65 -9.10
N ASN A 60 -9.60 -8.21 -10.15
CA ASN A 60 -11.01 -8.50 -10.37
C ASN A 60 -11.09 -9.38 -11.63
N LYS A 61 -11.40 -10.66 -11.45
CA LYS A 61 -11.26 -11.68 -12.49
C LYS A 61 -9.81 -11.68 -13.02
N GLU A 62 -9.64 -11.40 -14.33
CA GLU A 62 -8.31 -11.39 -14.99
C GLU A 62 -7.66 -9.98 -14.99
N ASN A 63 -8.38 -8.95 -14.54
CA ASN A 63 -7.89 -7.59 -14.59
C ASN A 63 -7.23 -7.19 -13.28
N ILE A 64 -6.05 -6.58 -13.37
CA ILE A 64 -5.41 -5.94 -12.23
C ILE A 64 -6.22 -4.69 -11.85
N VAL A 65 -6.61 -4.63 -10.59
CA VAL A 65 -7.25 -3.47 -9.98
C VAL A 65 -6.21 -2.62 -9.25
N ILE A 66 -5.30 -3.29 -8.52
CA ILE A 66 -4.22 -2.65 -7.79
C ILE A 66 -2.95 -3.47 -8.01
N ASP A 67 -1.88 -2.82 -8.41
CA ASP A 67 -0.57 -3.42 -8.49
C ASP A 67 -0.05 -3.84 -7.10
N GLY A 68 0.81 -4.85 -7.07
CA GLY A 68 1.50 -5.24 -5.85
C GLY A 68 2.48 -4.14 -5.41
N LEU A 69 2.72 -4.05 -4.11
CA LEU A 69 3.80 -3.22 -3.59
C LEU A 69 5.14 -3.74 -4.12
N PRO A 70 6.07 -2.87 -4.47
CA PRO A 70 7.37 -3.29 -4.97
C PRO A 70 8.12 -4.11 -3.91
N TYR A 71 8.91 -5.07 -4.35
CA TYR A 71 9.87 -5.74 -3.50
C TYR A 71 10.94 -4.74 -3.08
N ILE A 72 11.18 -4.66 -1.78
CA ILE A 72 12.21 -3.81 -1.21
C ILE A 72 13.30 -4.71 -0.66
N ARG A 73 14.51 -4.54 -1.18
CA ARG A 73 15.70 -5.20 -0.66
C ARG A 73 16.02 -4.65 0.72
N THR A 74 16.23 -5.53 1.68
CA THR A 74 16.59 -5.15 3.06
C THR A 74 17.98 -5.63 3.39
N PHE A 75 18.74 -4.78 4.05
CA PHE A 75 20.07 -5.09 4.57
C PHE A 75 20.08 -4.84 6.07
N ASN A 76 20.75 -5.71 6.81
CA ASN A 76 21.15 -5.39 8.17
C ASN A 76 22.41 -4.50 8.13
N THR A 77 22.61 -3.67 9.15
CA THR A 77 23.79 -2.79 9.23
C THR A 77 25.12 -3.57 9.25
N SER A 78 25.10 -4.83 9.66
CA SER A 78 26.24 -5.76 9.65
C SER A 78 26.35 -6.58 8.36
N ASP A 79 25.48 -6.35 7.36
CA ASP A 79 25.53 -7.11 6.12
C ASP A 79 26.72 -6.65 5.26
N GLU A 80 27.67 -7.54 5.04
CA GLU A 80 28.88 -7.27 4.23
C GLU A 80 28.56 -6.86 2.78
N LYS A 81 27.33 -7.17 2.32
CA LYS A 81 26.87 -6.80 0.97
C LYS A 81 26.35 -5.35 0.87
N LEU A 82 26.11 -4.69 2.01
CA LEU A 82 25.54 -3.35 2.04
C LEU A 82 26.48 -2.32 1.37
N LEU A 83 27.73 -2.28 1.78
CA LEU A 83 28.69 -1.31 1.22
C LEU A 83 28.92 -1.52 -0.27
N PRO A 84 29.24 -2.74 -0.77
CA PRO A 84 29.35 -2.99 -2.21
C PRO A 84 28.08 -2.64 -2.99
N PHE A 85 26.92 -2.81 -2.40
CA PHE A 85 25.65 -2.42 -3.03
C PHE A 85 25.53 -0.90 -3.15
N LEU A 86 25.85 -0.14 -2.10
CA LEU A 86 25.84 1.32 -2.15
C LEU A 86 26.88 1.88 -3.14
N ASP A 87 28.09 1.30 -3.14
CA ASP A 87 29.17 1.69 -4.06
C ASP A 87 28.84 1.41 -5.54
N SER A 88 27.91 0.50 -5.80
CA SER A 88 27.44 0.21 -7.16
C SER A 88 26.44 1.25 -7.71
N MET A 89 25.98 2.19 -6.87
CA MET A 89 25.03 3.22 -7.25
C MET A 89 25.77 4.51 -7.63
N GLU A 90 25.40 5.12 -8.75
CA GLU A 90 25.92 6.44 -9.14
C GLU A 90 25.42 7.55 -8.22
N GLU A 91 24.17 7.44 -7.77
CA GLU A 91 23.53 8.39 -6.85
C GLU A 91 22.54 7.64 -5.94
N PHE A 92 22.50 7.98 -4.66
CA PHE A 92 21.47 7.50 -3.74
C PHE A 92 21.07 8.58 -2.73
N ARG A 93 19.86 8.43 -2.19
CA ARG A 93 19.34 9.31 -1.13
C ARG A 93 18.95 8.47 0.06
N THR A 94 19.24 8.99 1.25
CA THR A 94 18.85 8.34 2.50
C THR A 94 17.69 9.08 3.16
N PHE A 95 16.73 8.34 3.67
CA PHE A 95 15.59 8.87 4.39
C PHE A 95 15.41 8.11 5.71
N LEU A 96 14.95 8.83 6.73
CA LEU A 96 14.52 8.18 7.96
C LEU A 96 13.27 7.34 7.67
N SER A 97 13.35 6.06 7.99
CA SER A 97 12.20 5.16 7.87
C SER A 97 11.33 5.24 9.13
N ASN A 98 10.02 5.32 8.93
CA ASN A 98 9.05 5.20 10.00
C ASN A 98 8.50 3.78 10.04
N GLU A 99 8.38 3.21 11.23
CA GLU A 99 7.69 1.95 11.44
C GLU A 99 6.18 2.16 11.45
N GLY A 100 5.44 1.19 10.91
CA GLY A 100 3.99 1.28 10.91
C GLY A 100 3.33 0.25 10.00
N ILE A 101 2.03 0.37 9.91
CA ILE A 101 1.19 -0.50 9.08
C ILE A 101 0.89 0.25 7.79
N LEU A 102 1.32 -0.32 6.67
CA LEU A 102 1.01 0.24 5.37
C LEU A 102 -0.41 -0.13 4.96
N LEU A 103 -1.24 0.89 4.78
CA LEU A 103 -2.60 0.79 4.27
C LEU A 103 -2.68 1.34 2.87
N ARG A 104 -3.53 0.75 2.04
CA ARG A 104 -3.87 1.23 0.71
C ARG A 104 -5.34 1.61 0.68
N ILE A 105 -5.63 2.82 0.22
CA ILE A 105 -6.99 3.31 0.02
C ILE A 105 -7.21 3.47 -1.48
N PHE A 106 -8.26 2.88 -2.00
CA PHE A 106 -8.61 2.95 -3.41
C PHE A 106 -10.12 2.87 -3.63
N TYR A 107 -10.56 3.40 -4.77
CA TYR A 107 -11.97 3.40 -5.14
C TYR A 107 -12.27 2.27 -6.12
N PHE A 108 -13.30 1.48 -5.80
CA PHE A 108 -13.71 0.37 -6.66
C PHE A 108 -15.20 0.09 -6.51
N LYS A 109 -15.92 0.01 -7.64
CA LYS A 109 -17.36 -0.25 -7.70
C LYS A 109 -18.14 0.62 -6.70
N ASP A 110 -18.02 1.93 -6.87
CA ASP A 110 -18.74 2.97 -6.12
C ASP A 110 -18.48 3.03 -4.61
N LYS A 111 -17.38 2.47 -4.15
CA LYS A 111 -16.97 2.53 -2.74
C LYS A 111 -15.48 2.66 -2.55
N TRP A 112 -15.10 3.34 -1.49
CA TRP A 112 -13.73 3.35 -0.98
C TRP A 112 -13.43 2.06 -0.24
N LEU A 113 -12.31 1.45 -0.57
CA LEU A 113 -11.78 0.26 0.09
C LEU A 113 -10.48 0.62 0.79
N VAL A 114 -10.26 0.02 1.95
CA VAL A 114 -9.00 0.14 2.71
C VAL A 114 -8.44 -1.26 2.90
N SER A 115 -7.28 -1.51 2.35
CA SER A 115 -6.60 -2.79 2.40
C SER A 115 -5.21 -2.70 3.04
N THR A 116 -4.68 -3.84 3.43
CA THR A 116 -3.24 -4.03 3.70
C THR A 116 -2.61 -4.76 2.51
N ASN A 117 -1.33 -5.10 2.60
CA ASN A 117 -0.68 -5.98 1.62
C ASN A 117 -1.07 -7.48 1.75
N LYS A 118 -1.86 -7.84 2.74
CA LYS A 118 -2.28 -9.25 3.00
C LYS A 118 -3.79 -9.41 3.13
N LYS A 119 -4.55 -8.32 3.30
CA LYS A 119 -6.00 -8.35 3.50
C LYS A 119 -6.69 -7.26 2.69
N LEU A 120 -7.76 -7.64 1.97
CA LEU A 120 -8.61 -6.73 1.20
C LEU A 120 -9.36 -5.73 2.07
N ASN A 121 -9.63 -6.10 3.31
CA ASN A 121 -10.39 -5.28 4.24
C ASN A 121 -9.61 -5.07 5.54
N ALA A 122 -9.05 -3.87 5.72
CA ALA A 122 -8.30 -3.48 6.90
C ALA A 122 -9.15 -3.47 8.18
N PHE A 123 -10.48 -3.37 8.08
CA PHE A 123 -11.39 -3.47 9.24
C PHE A 123 -11.53 -4.90 9.76
N ARG A 124 -11.08 -5.90 9.00
CA ARG A 124 -10.99 -7.30 9.42
C ARG A 124 -9.56 -7.76 9.67
N SER A 125 -8.62 -6.84 9.69
CA SER A 125 -7.18 -7.11 9.85
C SER A 125 -6.66 -6.47 11.12
N LYS A 126 -6.03 -7.27 11.97
CA LYS A 126 -5.39 -6.81 13.20
C LYS A 126 -4.18 -7.67 13.52
N TRP A 127 -3.21 -7.10 14.21
CA TRP A 127 -2.09 -7.85 14.77
C TRP A 127 -1.82 -7.34 16.18
N SER A 128 -1.92 -8.23 17.15
CA SER A 128 -1.58 -7.97 18.56
C SER A 128 -2.30 -6.79 19.22
N SER A 129 -3.33 -6.23 18.56
CA SER A 129 -4.14 -5.13 19.10
C SER A 129 -5.61 -5.55 19.24
N THR A 130 -6.35 -4.87 20.11
CA THR A 130 -7.80 -5.05 20.25
C THR A 130 -8.51 -4.54 19.00
N ASP A 131 -8.01 -3.45 18.41
CA ASP A 131 -8.60 -2.78 17.27
C ASP A 131 -8.06 -3.28 15.95
N SER A 132 -8.92 -3.31 14.93
CA SER A 132 -8.51 -3.53 13.56
C SER A 132 -7.78 -2.32 12.99
N TYR A 133 -6.94 -2.53 11.99
CA TYR A 133 -6.22 -1.44 11.32
C TYR A 133 -7.15 -0.40 10.70
N GLY A 134 -8.31 -0.84 10.19
CA GLY A 134 -9.33 0.08 9.69
C GLY A 134 -9.93 0.95 10.79
N ASN A 135 -10.16 0.39 11.99
CA ASN A 135 -10.64 1.16 13.13
C ASN A 135 -9.58 2.12 13.65
N ILE A 136 -8.32 1.71 13.72
CA ILE A 136 -7.21 2.60 14.09
C ILE A 136 -7.12 3.76 13.11
N LEU A 137 -7.18 3.50 11.79
CA LEU A 137 -7.22 4.56 10.78
C LEU A 137 -8.38 5.52 11.00
N LYS A 138 -9.60 4.97 11.17
CA LYS A 138 -10.79 5.78 11.40
C LYS A 138 -10.64 6.67 12.63
N ASN A 139 -10.21 6.09 13.75
CA ASN A 139 -10.01 6.83 14.99
C ASN A 139 -8.91 7.90 14.86
N SER A 140 -7.85 7.61 14.09
CA SER A 140 -6.80 8.60 13.81
C SER A 140 -7.32 9.77 12.98
N ILE A 141 -8.18 9.53 11.98
CA ILE A 141 -8.81 10.60 11.20
C ILE A 141 -9.74 11.42 12.07
N ASP A 142 -10.59 10.78 12.88
CA ASP A 142 -11.53 11.44 13.78
C ASP A 142 -10.76 12.31 14.81
N TYR A 143 -9.65 11.80 15.37
CA TYR A 143 -8.76 12.55 16.26
C TYR A 143 -8.10 13.74 15.54
N LEU A 144 -7.51 13.52 14.37
CA LEU A 144 -6.88 14.60 13.61
C LEU A 144 -7.87 15.67 13.20
N TYR A 145 -9.12 15.31 12.93
CA TYR A 145 -10.17 16.29 12.66
C TYR A 145 -10.46 17.17 13.88
N SER A 146 -10.39 16.64 15.09
CA SER A 146 -10.57 17.40 16.32
C SER A 146 -9.42 18.39 16.62
N GLN A 147 -8.28 18.25 15.96
CA GLN A 147 -7.10 19.09 16.13
C GLN A 147 -7.10 20.22 15.08
N GLU A 148 -7.42 21.44 15.46
CA GLU A 148 -7.58 22.61 14.56
C GLU A 148 -6.36 22.85 13.64
N ASN A 149 -5.16 22.54 14.11
CA ASN A 149 -3.92 22.75 13.35
C ASN A 149 -3.58 21.58 12.41
N SER A 150 -4.31 20.48 12.45
CA SER A 150 -4.04 19.31 11.63
C SER A 150 -4.38 19.54 10.15
N GLY A 151 -3.72 18.78 9.27
CA GLY A 151 -4.04 18.78 7.84
C GLY A 151 -5.46 18.28 7.57
N VAL A 152 -5.95 17.29 8.33
CA VAL A 152 -7.30 16.74 8.18
C VAL A 152 -8.35 17.80 8.58
N HIS A 153 -8.14 18.51 9.67
CA HIS A 153 -9.06 19.57 10.06
C HIS A 153 -9.12 20.67 8.99
N LYS A 154 -7.97 21.16 8.53
CA LYS A 154 -7.87 22.17 7.47
C LYS A 154 -8.54 21.74 6.16
N LEU A 155 -8.43 20.47 5.81
CA LEU A 155 -9.05 19.91 4.61
C LEU A 155 -10.58 19.85 4.70
N LEU A 156 -11.13 19.66 5.89
CA LEU A 156 -12.55 19.43 6.11
C LEU A 156 -13.30 20.62 6.76
N LYS A 157 -12.62 21.67 7.21
CA LYS A 157 -13.20 22.77 8.02
C LYS A 157 -14.39 23.48 7.38
N ASP A 158 -14.41 23.57 6.05
CA ASP A 158 -15.47 24.26 5.29
C ASP A 158 -16.62 23.34 4.87
N GLN A 159 -16.64 22.10 5.35
CA GLN A 159 -17.65 21.10 5.05
C GLN A 159 -18.57 20.85 6.24
N HIS A 160 -19.83 20.51 5.98
CA HIS A 160 -20.70 19.95 7.03
C HIS A 160 -20.28 18.52 7.34
N VAL A 161 -19.39 18.36 8.33
CA VAL A 161 -18.78 17.08 8.68
C VAL A 161 -19.58 16.38 9.76
N PHE A 162 -20.41 15.44 9.35
CA PHE A 162 -21.10 14.53 10.27
C PHE A 162 -20.24 13.31 10.66
N ASN A 163 -19.38 12.86 9.74
CA ASN A 163 -18.47 11.74 9.94
C ASN A 163 -17.12 12.08 9.30
N PRO A 164 -16.11 12.47 10.11
CA PRO A 164 -14.82 12.92 9.59
C PRO A 164 -14.12 11.90 8.68
N TYR A 165 -14.16 10.63 9.07
CA TYR A 165 -13.56 9.57 8.25
C TYR A 165 -14.21 9.46 6.86
N LYS A 166 -15.54 9.46 6.78
CA LYS A 166 -16.22 9.42 5.48
C LYS A 166 -15.99 10.69 4.67
N SER A 167 -16.03 11.84 5.33
CA SER A 167 -15.76 13.12 4.68
C SER A 167 -14.34 13.15 4.13
N PHE A 168 -13.35 12.67 4.89
CA PHE A 168 -11.97 12.54 4.41
C PHE A 168 -11.87 11.65 3.15
N LEU A 169 -12.47 10.48 3.16
CA LEU A 169 -12.46 9.62 1.96
C LEU A 169 -13.11 10.30 0.74
N ASN A 170 -14.14 11.12 0.95
CA ASN A 170 -14.80 11.83 -0.14
C ASN A 170 -13.97 12.99 -0.72
N THR A 171 -12.92 13.45 -0.03
CA THR A 171 -11.99 14.44 -0.58
C THR A 171 -10.94 13.82 -1.50
N LEU A 172 -10.79 12.50 -1.47
CA LEU A 172 -9.79 11.81 -2.26
C LEU A 172 -10.22 11.68 -3.73
N ASP A 173 -9.26 11.78 -4.64
CA ASP A 173 -9.50 11.50 -6.06
C ASP A 173 -9.69 10.00 -6.27
N LYS A 174 -10.82 9.65 -6.89
CA LYS A 174 -11.22 8.25 -7.15
C LYS A 174 -10.31 7.52 -8.13
N ASN A 175 -9.51 8.25 -8.91
CA ASN A 175 -8.58 7.68 -9.87
C ASN A 175 -7.23 7.32 -9.26
N ASN A 176 -6.99 7.73 -8.01
CA ASN A 176 -5.72 7.54 -7.33
C ASN A 176 -5.79 6.40 -6.30
N ILE A 177 -4.65 5.77 -6.06
CA ILE A 177 -4.40 4.86 -4.95
C ILE A 177 -3.59 5.64 -3.91
N TYR A 178 -4.02 5.58 -2.66
CA TYR A 178 -3.35 6.27 -1.57
C TYR A 178 -2.66 5.26 -0.67
N LEU A 179 -1.39 5.50 -0.39
CA LEU A 179 -0.62 4.74 0.57
C LEU A 179 -0.52 5.54 1.87
N LEU A 180 -0.97 4.96 2.95
CA LEU A 180 -0.90 5.56 4.28
C LEU A 180 -0.06 4.66 5.19
N LEU A 181 0.97 5.22 5.80
CA LEU A 181 1.69 4.55 6.87
C LEU A 181 1.05 4.92 8.21
N LEU A 182 0.35 3.95 8.80
CA LEU A 182 -0.28 4.08 10.10
C LEU A 182 0.71 3.66 11.18
N ASN A 183 1.20 4.62 11.95
CA ASN A 183 2.05 4.32 13.08
C ASN A 183 1.17 3.87 14.26
N ASN A 184 1.38 2.66 14.72
CA ASN A 184 0.67 2.08 15.85
C ASN A 184 1.42 2.35 17.17
N THR A 185 1.89 3.57 17.37
CA THR A 185 2.39 4.05 18.65
C THR A 185 1.22 4.51 19.54
N TYR A 186 1.53 4.96 20.74
CA TYR A 186 0.51 5.42 21.71
C TYR A 186 -0.45 6.48 21.15
N GLU A 187 -0.10 7.15 20.09
CA GLU A 187 -0.90 8.24 19.49
C GLU A 187 -1.69 7.81 18.24
N ASN A 188 -1.51 6.57 17.74
CA ASN A 188 -2.21 6.03 16.55
C ASN A 188 -2.31 7.02 15.39
N ARG A 189 -1.19 7.64 15.03
CA ARG A 189 -1.17 8.72 14.03
C ARG A 189 -0.83 8.22 12.63
N ILE A 190 -1.28 8.96 11.64
CA ILE A 190 -0.80 8.82 10.26
C ILE A 190 0.53 9.58 10.15
N VAL A 191 1.59 8.87 9.83
CA VAL A 191 2.94 9.44 9.73
C VAL A 191 3.25 9.93 8.33
N CYS A 192 2.71 9.23 7.32
CA CYS A 192 2.92 9.56 5.92
C CYS A 192 1.66 9.25 5.12
N SER A 193 1.31 10.13 4.19
CA SER A 193 0.34 9.82 3.13
C SER A 193 0.98 10.14 1.79
N VAL A 194 1.00 9.17 0.90
CA VAL A 194 1.57 9.31 -0.43
C VAL A 194 0.45 9.06 -1.43
N PRO A 195 0.06 10.05 -2.23
CA PRO A 195 -0.80 9.78 -3.36
C PRO A 195 0.01 8.99 -4.37
N GLU A 196 -0.52 7.89 -4.78
CA GLU A 196 -0.08 7.04 -5.85
C GLU A 196 1.35 7.25 -6.36
N CYS A 197 2.29 6.46 -6.06
CA CYS A 197 3.31 6.03 -6.99
C CYS A 197 4.22 4.95 -6.42
N PRO A 198 4.32 3.78 -7.04
CA PRO A 198 5.35 2.79 -6.71
C PRO A 198 6.78 3.33 -6.88
N SER A 199 6.94 4.44 -7.61
CA SER A 199 8.23 5.08 -7.86
C SER A 199 8.75 5.98 -6.72
N VAL A 200 7.98 6.19 -5.67
CA VAL A 200 8.42 7.02 -4.52
C VAL A 200 9.30 6.25 -3.53
N TYR A 201 9.44 4.94 -3.72
CA TYR A 201 10.29 4.08 -2.88
C TYR A 201 11.60 3.69 -3.59
N HIS A 202 12.18 4.61 -4.31
CA HIS A 202 13.54 4.48 -4.83
C HIS A 202 14.55 5.00 -3.83
#